data_d01b62481af92d1ef70b2d059cdeb9b5
#
_entry.id   d01b62481af92d1ef70b2d059cdeb9b5
#
_cell.length_a   1.000
_cell.length_b   1.000
_cell.length_c   1.000
_cell.angle_alpha   90.00
_cell.angle_beta   90.00
_cell.angle_gamma   90.00
#
_symmetry.space_group_name_H-M   'P 1'
#
loop_
_entity.id
_entity.type
_entity.pdbx_description
1 polymer ?
#
loop_
_entity_poly.entity_id
_entity_poly.type
_entity_poly.pdbx_seq_one_letter_code
_entity_poly.pdbx_strand_id
1 'polypeptide(L)'
;MTRLVGAVLMLATGMLVALSPGATASGVNSARTDGSPVARGQDHPPKASRTVWLCRPGMPDDPCAANLTTTVVGPSGSTSVVKAKDDTASKFDCFYVYPTVSTEQTPNADLRVQTSEIDAAIAQASRFSTVCRVWAPVYRQITLSRLFALPLLNANSSATVTAYDSVQAGFEDYLKHDDDGRPIIFIGHSQGASMLITLLQRVVDNNPTLRHRLVLAIILGGNVVVPTGSLTGGSFSHIPACESSGETGCVIAYSSFPSQPPAASFFGRPGQGVSILAGQTSRQGLRVLCVNPAAIDGGYAALEPIFPSEGIVSTPWVEFPRLYSTRCESAGGTTWLQVKRISGPSDRRPVVTEPDGPDWGYHEYDVNLALGNLLADTAAAEATWSRDSHRRA
;
A
#
# COMPACT_ATOMS: atom_id res chain seq x y z
N MET A 1 0.43 30.85 7.70
CA MET A 1 -0.13 29.49 7.79
C MET A 1 0.33 28.75 6.54
N THR A 2 1.46 28.12 6.61
CA THR A 2 2.03 27.37 5.49
C THR A 2 1.40 25.97 5.53
N ARG A 3 0.63 25.65 4.51
CA ARG A 3 0.02 24.31 4.34
C ARG A 3 1.08 23.40 3.75
N LEU A 4 1.25 22.19 4.29
CA LEU A 4 1.90 21.11 3.58
C LEU A 4 0.97 20.77 2.40
N VAL A 5 1.35 21.21 1.22
CA VAL A 5 0.67 20.84 -0.02
C VAL A 5 1.41 19.60 -0.50
N GLY A 6 0.87 18.43 -0.19
CA GLY A 6 1.33 17.20 -0.82
C GLY A 6 1.02 17.29 -2.30
N ALA A 7 2.01 17.62 -3.09
CA ALA A 7 1.88 17.62 -4.53
C ALA A 7 2.28 16.25 -5.09
N VAL A 8 1.45 15.24 -4.83
CA VAL A 8 1.17 14.29 -5.90
C VAL A 8 0.14 14.99 -6.77
N LEU A 9 0.61 15.64 -7.83
CA LEU A 9 -0.15 16.52 -8.71
C LEU A 9 -1.30 15.76 -9.38
N MET A 10 -2.48 15.71 -8.73
CA MET A 10 -3.72 15.36 -9.39
C MET A 10 -4.29 16.63 -10.05
N LEU A 11 -3.86 16.92 -11.27
CA LEU A 11 -4.54 17.88 -12.15
C LEU A 11 -5.87 17.27 -12.61
N ALA A 12 -6.91 17.42 -11.79
CA ALA A 12 -8.29 17.27 -12.24
C ALA A 12 -8.75 18.56 -12.92
N THR A 13 -8.35 18.76 -14.17
CA THR A 13 -9.00 19.74 -15.04
C THR A 13 -10.36 19.19 -15.44
N GLY A 14 -11.41 19.73 -14.85
CA GLY A 14 -12.78 19.48 -15.22
C GLY A 14 -13.02 19.85 -16.69
N MET A 15 -13.22 18.85 -17.53
CA MET A 15 -13.68 19.02 -18.91
C MET A 15 -15.20 18.83 -18.96
N LEU A 16 -15.91 19.93 -19.00
CA LEU A 16 -17.33 19.95 -19.36
C LEU A 16 -17.46 19.40 -20.81
N VAL A 17 -18.00 18.21 -20.95
CA VAL A 17 -18.42 17.71 -22.25
C VAL A 17 -19.86 18.16 -22.49
N ALA A 18 -20.02 19.08 -23.42
CA ALA A 18 -21.32 19.48 -23.96
C ALA A 18 -21.88 18.34 -24.83
N LEU A 19 -23.06 17.85 -24.48
CA LEU A 19 -23.87 16.95 -25.28
C LEU A 19 -24.53 17.73 -26.41
N SER A 20 -24.28 17.34 -27.66
CA SER A 20 -25.11 17.70 -28.82
C SER A 20 -25.71 16.42 -29.42
N PRO A 21 -27.03 16.44 -29.74
CA PRO A 21 -27.71 15.31 -30.34
C PRO A 21 -27.85 15.44 -31.86
N GLY A 22 -27.84 14.30 -32.54
CA GLY A 22 -28.35 14.22 -33.93
C GLY A 22 -27.48 13.33 -34.81
N ALA A 23 -27.94 12.25 -35.32
CA ALA A 23 -28.83 12.00 -36.41
C ALA A 23 -28.72 10.52 -36.83
N THR A 24 -29.86 10.02 -37.23
CA THR A 24 -30.25 8.74 -37.79
C THR A 24 -29.60 8.42 -39.13
N ALA A 25 -29.34 7.15 -39.45
CA ALA A 25 -30.01 6.38 -40.55
C ALA A 25 -29.25 5.08 -40.90
N SER A 26 -29.96 4.00 -40.82
CA SER A 26 -30.19 2.87 -41.71
C SER A 26 -29.15 2.47 -42.76
N GLY A 27 -28.84 1.16 -42.78
CA GLY A 27 -28.18 0.49 -43.89
C GLY A 27 -27.99 -1.00 -43.63
N VAL A 28 -29.02 -1.81 -43.88
CA VAL A 28 -28.95 -3.27 -43.95
C VAL A 28 -28.23 -3.67 -45.24
N ASN A 29 -27.18 -4.49 -45.18
CA ASN A 29 -26.81 -5.35 -46.27
C ASN A 29 -26.22 -6.68 -45.75
N SER A 30 -26.93 -7.71 -46.16
CA SER A 30 -26.64 -9.12 -45.99
C SER A 30 -25.67 -9.56 -47.10
N ALA A 31 -24.57 -10.24 -46.77
CA ALA A 31 -23.84 -11.07 -47.74
C ALA A 31 -23.03 -12.18 -47.05
N ARG A 32 -23.52 -13.36 -47.21
CA ARG A 32 -22.91 -14.67 -47.57
C ARG A 32 -21.63 -15.12 -46.81
N THR A 33 -21.86 -16.26 -46.20
CA THR A 33 -20.90 -17.27 -45.73
C THR A 33 -19.96 -17.75 -46.82
N ASP A 34 -18.66 -17.70 -46.57
CA ASP A 34 -17.67 -18.59 -47.15
C ASP A 34 -16.81 -19.18 -46.03
N GLY A 35 -16.90 -20.52 -45.93
CA GLY A 35 -16.13 -21.29 -44.96
C GLY A 35 -14.72 -21.54 -45.49
N SER A 36 -13.74 -20.98 -44.77
CA SER A 36 -12.35 -21.44 -44.84
C SER A 36 -11.93 -21.90 -43.46
N PRO A 37 -11.20 -23.02 -43.32
CA PRO A 37 -10.81 -23.54 -42.01
C PRO A 37 -9.78 -22.61 -41.38
N VAL A 38 -10.16 -22.04 -40.23
CA VAL A 38 -9.24 -21.30 -39.37
C VAL A 38 -8.18 -22.27 -38.91
N ALA A 39 -6.96 -22.07 -39.38
CA ALA A 39 -5.76 -22.71 -38.79
C ALA A 39 -5.71 -22.40 -37.29
N ARG A 40 -5.76 -23.44 -36.46
CA ARG A 40 -5.48 -23.32 -35.02
C ARG A 40 -4.04 -22.88 -34.92
N GLY A 41 -3.85 -21.60 -34.65
CA GLY A 41 -2.59 -21.06 -34.17
C GLY A 41 -2.20 -21.85 -32.92
N GLN A 42 -1.05 -22.43 -32.91
CA GLN A 42 -0.42 -22.96 -31.69
C GLN A 42 -0.14 -21.75 -30.82
N ASP A 43 -0.97 -21.55 -29.79
CA ASP A 43 -0.69 -20.63 -28.68
C ASP A 43 0.57 -21.13 -28.00
N HIS A 44 1.73 -20.64 -28.45
CA HIS A 44 2.91 -20.69 -27.62
C HIS A 44 2.63 -19.80 -26.39
N PRO A 45 2.78 -20.32 -25.17
CA PRO A 45 2.71 -19.48 -23.99
C PRO A 45 3.68 -18.32 -24.19
N PRO A 46 3.28 -17.07 -23.89
CA PRO A 46 4.17 -15.93 -24.04
C PRO A 46 5.44 -16.23 -23.26
N LYS A 47 6.61 -16.05 -23.89
CA LYS A 47 7.89 -16.09 -23.20
C LYS A 47 7.73 -15.26 -21.93
N ALA A 48 7.95 -15.89 -20.76
CA ALA A 48 7.91 -15.20 -19.47
C ALA A 48 8.73 -13.91 -19.59
N SER A 49 8.07 -12.79 -19.62
CA SER A 49 8.72 -11.48 -19.66
C SER A 49 9.40 -11.34 -18.30
N ARG A 50 10.70 -11.08 -18.31
CA ARG A 50 11.47 -10.81 -17.11
C ARG A 50 10.79 -9.68 -16.32
N THR A 51 10.63 -9.84 -15.00
CA THR A 51 10.08 -8.78 -14.13
C THR A 51 10.85 -7.49 -14.31
N VAL A 52 10.14 -6.39 -14.52
CA VAL A 52 10.73 -5.05 -14.42
C VAL A 52 10.70 -4.67 -12.95
N TRP A 53 11.86 -4.40 -12.38
CA TRP A 53 11.99 -4.00 -10.99
C TRP A 53 12.01 -2.48 -10.88
N LEU A 54 11.16 -1.93 -10.02
CA LEU A 54 11.20 -0.55 -9.58
C LEU A 54 12.29 -0.38 -8.51
N CYS A 55 12.31 -1.31 -7.52
CA CYS A 55 13.38 -1.42 -6.54
C CYS A 55 13.92 -2.84 -6.52
N ARG A 56 15.24 -2.96 -6.51
CA ARG A 56 15.95 -4.24 -6.39
C ARG A 56 17.35 -4.00 -5.80
N PRO A 57 17.76 -4.74 -4.76
CA PRO A 57 19.09 -4.59 -4.18
C PRO A 57 20.22 -4.68 -5.22
N GLY A 58 21.09 -3.67 -5.23
CA GLY A 58 22.19 -3.59 -6.18
C GLY A 58 21.84 -3.09 -7.59
N MET A 59 20.60 -2.68 -7.83
CA MET A 59 20.20 -2.03 -9.07
C MET A 59 20.80 -0.62 -9.15
N PRO A 60 21.36 -0.21 -10.30
CA PRO A 60 21.71 1.20 -10.52
C PRO A 60 20.46 2.09 -10.37
N ASP A 61 20.65 3.26 -9.75
CA ASP A 61 19.59 4.27 -9.55
C ASP A 61 18.34 3.73 -8.84
N ASP A 62 18.53 2.79 -7.89
CA ASP A 62 17.45 2.21 -7.09
C ASP A 62 16.76 3.28 -6.24
N PRO A 63 15.47 3.64 -6.49
CA PRO A 63 14.77 4.65 -5.69
C PRO A 63 14.59 4.23 -4.22
N CYS A 64 14.64 2.92 -3.92
CA CYS A 64 14.59 2.44 -2.54
C CYS A 64 15.94 2.54 -1.81
N ALA A 65 17.03 2.84 -2.50
CA ALA A 65 18.34 3.16 -1.93
C ALA A 65 18.61 4.68 -1.90
N ALA A 66 17.56 5.49 -1.85
CA ALA A 66 17.64 6.95 -1.85
C ALA A 66 18.32 7.51 -0.59
N ASN A 67 18.75 8.76 -0.66
CA ASN A 67 19.34 9.47 0.48
C ASN A 67 18.29 9.67 1.60
N LEU A 68 18.53 9.08 2.77
CA LEU A 68 17.62 9.08 3.93
C LEU A 68 17.94 10.18 4.97
N THR A 69 18.78 11.15 4.64
CA THR A 69 19.10 12.27 5.55
C THR A 69 17.83 13.05 5.89
N THR A 70 17.56 13.22 7.17
CA THR A 70 16.31 13.74 7.72
C THR A 70 16.56 14.94 8.61
N THR A 71 15.81 16.03 8.41
CA THR A 71 15.69 17.09 9.40
C THR A 71 14.56 16.77 10.36
N VAL A 72 14.89 16.65 11.64
CA VAL A 72 13.93 16.49 12.73
C VAL A 72 13.54 17.88 13.22
N VAL A 73 12.24 18.18 13.24
CA VAL A 73 11.69 19.47 13.66
C VAL A 73 10.87 19.32 14.94
N GLY A 74 11.35 19.94 16.01
CA GLY A 74 10.68 19.95 17.32
C GLY A 74 9.52 20.94 17.39
N PRO A 75 8.68 20.87 18.45
CA PRO A 75 7.51 21.76 18.65
C PRO A 75 7.85 23.25 18.70
N SER A 76 9.02 23.58 19.22
CA SER A 76 9.53 24.98 19.28
C SER A 76 10.11 25.49 17.96
N GLY A 77 10.16 24.67 16.91
CA GLY A 77 10.85 24.95 15.68
C GLY A 77 12.35 24.64 15.71
N SER A 78 12.86 24.06 16.81
CA SER A 78 14.25 23.54 16.86
C SER A 78 14.46 22.46 15.81
N THR A 79 15.62 22.42 15.18
CA THR A 79 15.97 21.45 14.16
C THR A 79 17.25 20.70 14.50
N SER A 80 17.29 19.43 14.13
CA SER A 80 18.51 18.61 14.09
C SER A 80 18.52 17.76 12.84
N VAL A 81 19.72 17.32 12.39
CA VAL A 81 19.86 16.48 11.20
C VAL A 81 20.31 15.09 11.61
N VAL A 82 19.57 14.08 11.16
CA VAL A 82 19.87 12.66 11.36
C VAL A 82 20.20 12.03 10.00
N LYS A 83 21.28 11.26 9.97
CA LYS A 83 21.68 10.47 8.81
C LYS A 83 21.35 9.00 9.08
N ALA A 84 20.26 8.53 8.50
CA ALA A 84 19.99 7.10 8.43
C ALA A 84 20.81 6.49 7.28
N LYS A 85 21.17 5.23 7.43
CA LYS A 85 21.86 4.44 6.40
C LYS A 85 21.03 3.20 6.12
N ASP A 86 20.98 2.82 4.86
CA ASP A 86 20.45 1.54 4.41
C ASP A 86 21.26 0.38 4.99
N ASP A 87 20.57 -0.68 5.37
CA ASP A 87 21.14 -1.95 5.78
C ASP A 87 21.23 -2.90 4.58
N THR A 88 22.24 -2.70 3.74
CA THR A 88 22.49 -3.56 2.58
C THR A 88 22.87 -4.99 2.96
N ALA A 89 23.23 -5.23 4.23
CA ALA A 89 23.57 -6.54 4.77
C ALA A 89 22.39 -7.23 5.47
N SER A 90 21.21 -6.64 5.45
CA SER A 90 20.01 -7.21 6.08
C SER A 90 19.74 -8.63 5.61
N LYS A 91 19.35 -9.48 6.55
CA LYS A 91 18.92 -10.85 6.32
C LYS A 91 17.44 -10.96 5.96
N PHE A 92 16.73 -9.86 5.94
CA PHE A 92 15.30 -9.75 5.67
C PHE A 92 15.05 -9.09 4.33
N ASP A 93 14.00 -9.50 3.65
CA ASP A 93 13.53 -8.89 2.42
C ASP A 93 12.17 -8.23 2.63
N CYS A 94 12.01 -7.02 2.13
CA CYS A 94 10.74 -6.31 2.04
C CYS A 94 10.21 -6.41 0.61
N PHE A 95 9.02 -6.99 0.43
CA PHE A 95 8.32 -7.02 -0.84
C PHE A 95 7.25 -5.94 -0.85
N TYR A 96 7.50 -4.87 -1.62
CA TYR A 96 6.64 -3.68 -1.65
C TYR A 96 5.79 -3.63 -2.91
N VAL A 97 4.49 -3.33 -2.73
CA VAL A 97 3.54 -3.07 -3.83
C VAL A 97 2.92 -1.69 -3.63
N TYR A 98 3.22 -0.80 -4.58
CA TYR A 98 2.87 0.62 -4.51
C TYR A 98 1.39 0.89 -4.83
N PRO A 99 0.86 2.10 -4.47
CA PRO A 99 -0.53 2.49 -4.72
C PRO A 99 -0.79 2.80 -6.19
N THR A 100 -2.05 3.20 -6.51
CA THR A 100 -2.41 3.73 -7.82
C THR A 100 -1.76 5.09 -8.03
N VAL A 101 -0.84 5.19 -8.99
CA VAL A 101 -0.13 6.44 -9.32
C VAL A 101 -0.06 6.71 -10.83
N SER A 102 -0.45 5.75 -11.68
CA SER A 102 -0.39 5.93 -13.13
C SER A 102 -1.50 6.84 -13.64
N THR A 103 -1.13 7.83 -14.41
CA THR A 103 -2.03 8.75 -15.13
C THR A 103 -2.34 8.30 -16.55
N GLU A 104 -1.93 7.10 -16.95
CA GLU A 104 -2.25 6.55 -18.26
C GLU A 104 -3.76 6.44 -18.45
N GLN A 105 -4.22 6.59 -19.71
CA GLN A 105 -5.64 6.54 -20.04
C GLN A 105 -6.15 5.12 -20.30
N THR A 106 -5.28 4.14 -20.28
CA THR A 106 -5.60 2.72 -20.36
C THR A 106 -6.16 2.19 -19.05
N PRO A 107 -6.94 1.09 -19.04
CA PRO A 107 -7.44 0.50 -17.79
C PRO A 107 -6.34 0.06 -16.83
N ASN A 108 -5.23 -0.43 -17.37
CA ASN A 108 -4.03 -0.81 -16.63
C ASN A 108 -2.82 -0.08 -17.21
N ALA A 109 -1.89 0.29 -16.36
CA ALA A 109 -0.60 0.84 -16.75
C ALA A 109 0.24 -0.19 -17.53
N ASP A 110 1.18 0.30 -18.34
CA ASP A 110 2.21 -0.56 -18.90
C ASP A 110 3.31 -0.89 -17.85
N LEU A 111 4.39 -1.53 -18.26
CA LEU A 111 5.49 -1.90 -17.36
C LEU A 111 6.71 -0.98 -17.50
N ARG A 112 6.54 0.23 -18.01
CA ARG A 112 7.61 1.24 -18.05
C ARG A 112 7.62 1.99 -16.74
N VAL A 113 8.78 2.07 -16.11
CA VAL A 113 8.96 2.85 -14.88
C VAL A 113 8.62 4.32 -15.15
N GLN A 114 7.72 4.88 -14.36
CA GLN A 114 7.27 6.26 -14.43
C GLN A 114 7.74 7.05 -13.19
N THR A 115 7.84 8.38 -13.32
CA THR A 115 8.26 9.24 -12.20
C THR A 115 7.34 9.08 -10.98
N SER A 116 6.03 8.96 -11.18
CA SER A 116 5.07 8.78 -10.09
C SER A 116 5.24 7.47 -9.30
N GLU A 117 5.74 6.41 -9.96
CA GLU A 117 6.09 5.15 -9.30
C GLU A 117 7.38 5.29 -8.49
N ILE A 118 8.38 6.00 -9.05
CA ILE A 118 9.62 6.34 -8.35
C ILE A 118 9.31 7.16 -7.09
N ASP A 119 8.49 8.20 -7.22
CA ASP A 119 8.09 9.07 -6.11
C ASP A 119 7.36 8.27 -5.01
N ALA A 120 6.45 7.36 -5.39
CA ALA A 120 5.77 6.48 -4.46
C ALA A 120 6.75 5.52 -3.74
N ALA A 121 7.71 4.93 -4.46
CA ALA A 121 8.72 4.07 -3.87
C ALA A 121 9.62 4.83 -2.90
N ILE A 122 10.06 6.04 -3.27
CA ILE A 122 10.82 6.90 -2.36
C ILE A 122 9.97 7.19 -1.12
N ALA A 123 8.75 7.72 -1.27
CA ALA A 123 7.95 8.19 -0.16
C ALA A 123 7.51 7.09 0.81
N GLN A 124 7.27 5.87 0.34
CA GLN A 124 6.64 4.82 1.13
C GLN A 124 7.56 3.63 1.45
N ALA A 125 8.55 3.34 0.60
CA ALA A 125 9.36 2.13 0.73
C ALA A 125 10.84 2.40 1.04
N SER A 126 11.43 3.49 0.55
CA SER A 126 12.87 3.68 0.63
C SER A 126 13.41 3.67 2.07
N ARG A 127 12.65 4.16 3.04
CA ARG A 127 13.11 4.16 4.44
C ARG A 127 13.13 2.77 5.09
N PHE A 128 12.41 1.81 4.53
CA PHE A 128 12.52 0.41 4.98
C PHE A 128 13.88 -0.20 4.62
N SER A 129 14.66 0.40 3.71
CA SER A 129 16.04 -0.02 3.45
C SER A 129 16.94 0.07 4.69
N THR A 130 16.54 0.77 5.75
CA THR A 130 17.24 0.78 7.03
C THR A 130 17.10 -0.52 7.82
N VAL A 131 16.18 -1.39 7.45
CA VAL A 131 15.87 -2.66 8.15
C VAL A 131 15.89 -3.86 7.21
N CYS A 132 15.48 -3.74 5.96
CA CYS A 132 15.38 -4.84 5.00
C CYS A 132 15.92 -4.46 3.62
N ARG A 133 16.17 -5.47 2.78
CA ARG A 133 16.44 -5.28 1.35
C ARG A 133 15.11 -5.10 0.63
N VAL A 134 14.90 -4.00 -0.07
CA VAL A 134 13.60 -3.68 -0.68
C VAL A 134 13.51 -4.21 -2.11
N TRP A 135 12.43 -4.94 -2.38
CA TRP A 135 12.04 -5.48 -3.67
C TRP A 135 10.68 -4.93 -4.07
N ALA A 136 10.58 -4.27 -5.21
CA ALA A 136 9.32 -3.73 -5.73
C ALA A 136 9.20 -4.01 -7.23
N PRO A 137 8.30 -4.90 -7.66
CA PRO A 137 8.05 -5.09 -9.08
C PRO A 137 7.24 -3.91 -9.63
N VAL A 138 7.54 -3.48 -10.85
CA VAL A 138 6.59 -2.71 -11.65
C VAL A 138 5.45 -3.64 -12.04
N TYR A 139 4.22 -3.23 -11.76
CA TYR A 139 3.05 -4.04 -12.06
C TYR A 139 2.02 -3.27 -12.87
N ARG A 140 1.18 -3.98 -13.60
CA ARG A 140 0.11 -3.40 -14.41
C ARG A 140 -1.01 -2.87 -13.52
N GLN A 141 -0.70 -1.83 -12.73
CA GLN A 141 -1.65 -1.19 -11.83
C GLN A 141 -2.91 -0.71 -12.57
N ILE A 142 -4.05 -0.72 -11.89
CA ILE A 142 -5.25 -0.02 -12.36
C ILE A 142 -4.91 1.46 -12.35
N THR A 143 -5.15 2.15 -13.46
CA THR A 143 -4.82 3.57 -13.59
C THR A 143 -5.78 4.48 -12.81
N LEU A 144 -5.39 5.72 -12.53
CA LEU A 144 -6.25 6.71 -11.86
C LEU A 144 -7.55 6.93 -12.64
N SER A 145 -7.48 7.04 -13.98
CA SER A 145 -8.65 7.21 -14.83
C SER A 145 -9.67 6.06 -14.67
N ARG A 146 -9.19 4.84 -14.45
CA ARG A 146 -10.04 3.65 -14.24
C ARG A 146 -10.49 3.52 -12.78
N LEU A 147 -9.66 3.92 -11.81
CA LEU A 147 -9.98 3.86 -10.40
C LEU A 147 -11.20 4.71 -10.05
N PHE A 148 -11.32 5.91 -10.63
CA PHE A 148 -12.50 6.77 -10.41
C PHE A 148 -13.79 6.23 -11.04
N ALA A 149 -13.72 5.17 -11.84
CA ALA A 149 -14.86 4.40 -12.30
C ALA A 149 -15.19 3.20 -11.39
N LEU A 150 -14.90 3.30 -10.10
CA LEU A 150 -14.99 2.22 -9.09
C LEU A 150 -16.26 1.37 -9.08
N PRO A 151 -17.49 1.87 -9.34
CA PRO A 151 -18.68 1.02 -9.36
C PRO A 151 -18.58 -0.17 -10.33
N LEU A 152 -17.68 -0.09 -11.30
CA LEU A 152 -17.43 -1.13 -12.30
C LEU A 152 -16.25 -2.05 -11.93
N LEU A 153 -15.49 -1.74 -10.88
CA LEU A 153 -14.34 -2.53 -10.44
C LEU A 153 -14.75 -3.51 -9.34
N ASN A 154 -14.28 -4.74 -9.49
CA ASN A 154 -14.35 -5.80 -8.49
C ASN A 154 -13.21 -6.78 -8.73
N ALA A 155 -13.03 -7.76 -7.84
CA ALA A 155 -11.94 -8.74 -7.92
C ALA A 155 -11.87 -9.51 -9.25
N ASN A 156 -12.98 -9.64 -9.96
CA ASN A 156 -13.06 -10.38 -11.22
C ASN A 156 -13.05 -9.47 -12.46
N SER A 157 -12.98 -8.15 -12.28
CA SER A 157 -12.84 -7.26 -13.44
C SER A 157 -11.49 -7.48 -14.11
N SER A 158 -11.45 -7.41 -15.45
CA SER A 158 -10.20 -7.65 -16.20
C SER A 158 -9.04 -6.78 -15.73
N ALA A 159 -9.32 -5.53 -15.36
CA ALA A 159 -8.30 -4.62 -14.85
C ALA A 159 -7.74 -5.09 -13.50
N THR A 160 -8.58 -5.57 -12.60
CA THR A 160 -8.14 -6.08 -11.28
C THR A 160 -7.34 -7.38 -11.44
N VAL A 161 -7.84 -8.31 -12.29
CA VAL A 161 -7.15 -9.57 -12.57
C VAL A 161 -5.77 -9.29 -13.19
N THR A 162 -5.69 -8.41 -14.19
CA THR A 162 -4.42 -8.03 -14.82
C THR A 162 -3.43 -7.44 -13.81
N ALA A 163 -3.89 -6.57 -12.90
CA ALA A 163 -3.04 -5.99 -11.87
C ALA A 163 -2.52 -7.07 -10.90
N TYR A 164 -3.42 -7.94 -10.44
CA TYR A 164 -3.07 -9.03 -9.53
C TYR A 164 -2.08 -10.03 -10.17
N ASP A 165 -2.37 -10.50 -11.39
CA ASP A 165 -1.51 -11.46 -12.09
C ASP A 165 -0.09 -10.89 -12.29
N SER A 166 0.00 -9.57 -12.53
CA SER A 166 1.29 -8.90 -12.66
C SER A 166 2.07 -8.84 -11.33
N VAL A 167 1.40 -8.59 -10.20
CA VAL A 167 2.03 -8.63 -8.86
C VAL A 167 2.45 -10.07 -8.51
N GLN A 168 1.58 -11.05 -8.77
CA GLN A 168 1.89 -12.45 -8.52
C GLN A 168 3.10 -12.91 -9.33
N ALA A 169 3.17 -12.57 -10.63
CA ALA A 169 4.31 -12.90 -11.47
C ALA A 169 5.62 -12.30 -10.94
N GLY A 170 5.59 -11.05 -10.47
CA GLY A 170 6.74 -10.40 -9.84
C GLY A 170 7.19 -11.11 -8.55
N PHE A 171 6.23 -11.55 -7.73
CA PHE A 171 6.54 -12.30 -6.51
C PHE A 171 7.10 -13.71 -6.81
N GLU A 172 6.55 -14.40 -7.80
CA GLU A 172 7.06 -15.71 -8.25
C GLU A 172 8.47 -15.60 -8.83
N ASP A 173 8.75 -14.53 -9.58
CA ASP A 173 10.10 -14.26 -10.12
C ASP A 173 11.10 -14.00 -8.98
N TYR A 174 10.70 -13.19 -7.97
CA TYR A 174 11.48 -12.96 -6.76
C TYR A 174 11.79 -14.28 -6.03
N LEU A 175 10.77 -15.09 -5.74
CA LEU A 175 10.95 -16.38 -5.05
C LEU A 175 11.87 -17.34 -5.81
N LYS A 176 11.87 -17.28 -7.13
CA LYS A 176 12.64 -18.19 -7.97
C LYS A 176 14.09 -17.79 -8.12
N HIS A 177 14.40 -16.50 -8.12
CA HIS A 177 15.70 -16.02 -8.55
C HIS A 177 16.48 -15.21 -7.52
N ASP A 178 15.80 -14.64 -6.50
CA ASP A 178 16.37 -13.56 -5.71
C ASP A 178 16.22 -13.73 -4.18
N ASP A 179 15.33 -14.59 -3.72
CA ASP A 179 14.92 -14.63 -2.31
C ASP A 179 15.92 -15.30 -1.34
N ASP A 180 16.74 -16.20 -1.84
CA ASP A 180 17.72 -16.98 -1.05
C ASP A 180 17.12 -17.66 0.20
N GLY A 181 15.80 -17.91 0.25
CA GLY A 181 15.09 -18.44 1.41
C GLY A 181 14.95 -17.48 2.57
N ARG A 182 15.11 -16.17 2.35
CA ARG A 182 15.06 -15.14 3.39
C ARG A 182 13.66 -14.97 3.98
N PRO A 183 13.54 -14.54 5.25
CA PRO A 183 12.28 -14.09 5.82
C PRO A 183 11.79 -12.83 5.12
N ILE A 184 10.45 -12.73 4.97
CA ILE A 184 9.80 -11.73 4.11
C ILE A 184 8.90 -10.81 4.93
N ILE A 185 9.00 -9.52 4.66
CA ILE A 185 8.09 -8.48 5.13
C ILE A 185 7.32 -7.98 3.91
N PHE A 186 5.99 -8.01 3.97
CA PHE A 186 5.15 -7.47 2.90
C PHE A 186 4.71 -6.06 3.24
N ILE A 187 4.81 -5.14 2.28
CA ILE A 187 4.41 -3.74 2.45
C ILE A 187 3.52 -3.34 1.29
N GLY A 188 2.33 -2.88 1.58
CA GLY A 188 1.40 -2.42 0.53
C GLY A 188 0.53 -1.28 0.98
N HIS A 189 0.26 -0.36 0.06
CA HIS A 189 -0.62 0.77 0.28
C HIS A 189 -1.70 0.84 -0.80
N SER A 190 -2.95 1.17 -0.40
CA SER A 190 -4.06 1.41 -1.33
C SER A 190 -4.32 0.21 -2.27
N GLN A 191 -4.26 0.40 -3.59
CA GLN A 191 -4.36 -0.69 -4.55
C GLN A 191 -3.31 -1.77 -4.30
N GLY A 192 -2.06 -1.38 -4.00
CA GLY A 192 -1.00 -2.33 -3.65
C GLY A 192 -1.35 -3.18 -2.43
N ALA A 193 -2.00 -2.58 -1.42
CA ALA A 193 -2.53 -3.31 -0.27
C ALA A 193 -3.61 -4.33 -0.68
N SER A 194 -4.54 -3.95 -1.58
CA SER A 194 -5.57 -4.86 -2.09
C SER A 194 -4.97 -6.03 -2.88
N MET A 195 -3.94 -5.77 -3.69
CA MET A 195 -3.22 -6.81 -4.42
C MET A 195 -2.46 -7.74 -3.47
N LEU A 196 -1.83 -7.20 -2.43
CA LEU A 196 -1.15 -8.01 -1.41
C LEU A 196 -2.11 -8.82 -0.55
N ILE A 197 -3.30 -8.32 -0.21
CA ILE A 197 -4.33 -9.13 0.45
C ILE A 197 -4.60 -10.38 -0.39
N THR A 198 -4.81 -10.21 -1.70
CA THR A 198 -5.09 -11.33 -2.61
C THR A 198 -3.88 -12.27 -2.74
N LEU A 199 -2.67 -11.72 -2.83
CA LEU A 199 -1.44 -12.51 -2.90
C LEU A 199 -1.23 -13.35 -1.62
N LEU A 200 -1.35 -12.72 -0.47
CA LEU A 200 -1.23 -13.40 0.81
C LEU A 200 -2.27 -14.50 0.96
N GLN A 201 -3.54 -14.24 0.62
CA GLN A 201 -4.61 -15.24 0.64
C GLN A 201 -4.31 -16.48 -0.22
N ARG A 202 -3.89 -16.24 -1.46
CA ARG A 202 -3.78 -17.32 -2.48
C ARG A 202 -2.45 -18.05 -2.42
N VAL A 203 -1.37 -17.36 -2.07
CA VAL A 203 -0.02 -17.89 -2.20
C VAL A 203 0.64 -18.16 -0.85
N VAL A 204 0.42 -17.31 0.16
CA VAL A 204 1.17 -17.39 1.42
C VAL A 204 0.37 -18.06 2.53
N ASP A 205 -0.87 -17.64 2.78
CA ASP A 205 -1.66 -18.00 3.96
C ASP A 205 -1.89 -19.52 4.08
N ASN A 206 -2.13 -20.21 2.97
CA ASN A 206 -2.34 -21.66 2.92
C ASN A 206 -1.07 -22.47 2.61
N ASN A 207 0.08 -21.79 2.44
CA ASN A 207 1.37 -22.43 2.21
C ASN A 207 2.22 -22.37 3.49
N PRO A 208 2.33 -23.46 4.27
CA PRO A 208 3.08 -23.47 5.53
C PRO A 208 4.52 -23.00 5.40
N THR A 209 5.19 -23.33 4.31
CA THR A 209 6.59 -22.96 4.06
C THR A 209 6.74 -21.46 3.87
N LEU A 210 5.90 -20.84 3.04
CA LEU A 210 5.93 -19.39 2.83
C LEU A 210 5.41 -18.64 4.06
N ARG A 211 4.32 -19.13 4.69
CA ARG A 211 3.80 -18.51 5.91
C ARG A 211 4.83 -18.53 7.04
N HIS A 212 5.64 -19.57 7.14
CA HIS A 212 6.72 -19.64 8.14
C HIS A 212 7.83 -18.62 7.89
N ARG A 213 7.95 -18.08 6.69
CA ARG A 213 8.90 -17.02 6.31
C ARG A 213 8.30 -15.62 6.45
N LEU A 214 7.00 -15.51 6.70
CA LEU A 214 6.36 -14.23 6.94
C LEU A 214 6.81 -13.65 8.29
N VAL A 215 7.51 -12.52 8.26
CA VAL A 215 7.88 -11.76 9.46
C VAL A 215 6.73 -10.82 9.82
N LEU A 216 6.31 -9.98 8.86
CA LEU A 216 5.28 -8.98 9.06
C LEU A 216 4.58 -8.66 7.73
N ALA A 217 3.27 -8.40 7.78
CA ALA A 217 2.54 -7.83 6.65
C ALA A 217 2.00 -6.44 7.04
N ILE A 218 2.46 -5.40 6.37
CA ILE A 218 2.03 -4.00 6.55
C ILE A 218 1.08 -3.66 5.40
N ILE A 219 -0.23 -3.66 5.68
CA ILE A 219 -1.30 -3.56 4.69
C ILE A 219 -2.15 -2.31 4.99
N LEU A 220 -1.81 -1.19 4.36
CA LEU A 220 -2.39 0.11 4.67
C LEU A 220 -3.40 0.54 3.60
N GLY A 221 -4.56 1.03 4.04
CA GLY A 221 -5.60 1.46 3.10
C GLY A 221 -6.17 0.34 2.23
N GLY A 222 -6.10 -0.96 2.67
CA GLY A 222 -6.52 -2.13 1.90
C GLY A 222 -7.77 -2.85 2.44
N ASN A 223 -8.31 -2.45 3.59
CA ASN A 223 -9.45 -3.10 4.26
C ASN A 223 -9.23 -4.60 4.51
N VAL A 224 -8.18 -4.98 5.25
CA VAL A 224 -8.08 -6.34 5.81
C VAL A 224 -9.29 -6.58 6.71
N VAL A 225 -10.05 -7.67 6.50
CA VAL A 225 -11.25 -7.97 7.29
C VAL A 225 -11.07 -9.21 8.15
N VAL A 226 -11.68 -9.18 9.32
CA VAL A 226 -11.75 -10.29 10.26
C VAL A 226 -13.18 -10.44 10.81
N PRO A 227 -13.61 -11.61 11.27
CA PRO A 227 -14.85 -11.74 12.02
C PRO A 227 -14.84 -10.86 13.27
N THR A 228 -15.99 -10.32 13.65
CA THR A 228 -16.11 -9.54 14.88
C THR A 228 -15.70 -10.40 16.09
N GLY A 229 -14.75 -9.89 16.89
CA GLY A 229 -14.19 -10.61 18.03
C GLY A 229 -13.10 -11.62 17.69
N SER A 230 -12.63 -11.66 16.42
CA SER A 230 -11.52 -12.51 15.98
C SER A 230 -10.37 -11.68 15.43
N LEU A 231 -9.21 -12.33 15.32
CA LEU A 231 -7.99 -11.75 14.70
C LEU A 231 -7.66 -12.44 13.38
N THR A 232 -8.33 -13.54 13.05
CA THR A 232 -8.17 -14.32 11.79
C THR A 232 -9.54 -14.76 11.29
N GLY A 233 -9.57 -15.43 10.14
CA GLY A 233 -10.79 -16.07 9.61
C GLY A 233 -11.59 -15.17 8.65
N GLY A 234 -11.06 -14.05 8.24
CA GLY A 234 -11.65 -13.16 7.24
C GLY A 234 -10.80 -13.11 5.98
N SER A 235 -9.98 -12.06 5.84
CA SER A 235 -9.01 -11.96 4.74
C SER A 235 -8.01 -13.11 4.76
N PHE A 236 -7.60 -13.57 5.94
CA PHE A 236 -6.63 -14.63 6.10
C PHE A 236 -7.16 -15.70 7.07
N SER A 237 -6.91 -16.98 6.74
CA SER A 237 -7.31 -18.10 7.58
C SER A 237 -6.32 -18.37 8.71
N HIS A 238 -5.03 -18.06 8.50
CA HIS A 238 -3.93 -18.42 9.41
C HIS A 238 -3.08 -17.23 9.84
N ILE A 239 -3.01 -16.13 9.05
CA ILE A 239 -2.24 -14.95 9.39
C ILE A 239 -3.11 -14.06 10.30
N PRO A 240 -2.76 -13.91 11.60
CA PRO A 240 -3.52 -13.09 12.53
C PRO A 240 -3.20 -11.60 12.41
N ALA A 241 -4.03 -10.76 13.01
CA ALA A 241 -3.62 -9.40 13.37
C ALA A 241 -2.49 -9.45 14.41
N CYS A 242 -1.56 -8.50 14.35
CA CYS A 242 -0.57 -8.33 15.42
C CYS A 242 -1.25 -7.82 16.69
N GLU A 243 -0.89 -8.39 17.85
CA GLU A 243 -1.41 -8.03 19.19
C GLU A 243 -0.35 -7.41 20.09
N SER A 244 0.93 -7.56 19.76
CA SER A 244 2.04 -7.02 20.54
C SER A 244 3.22 -6.58 19.68
N SER A 245 4.00 -5.64 20.20
CA SER A 245 5.23 -5.19 19.53
C SER A 245 6.23 -6.34 19.43
N GLY A 246 6.86 -6.48 18.25
CA GLY A 246 7.82 -7.54 17.95
C GLY A 246 7.19 -8.91 17.68
N GLU A 247 5.87 -9.02 17.57
CA GLU A 247 5.22 -10.24 17.11
C GLU A 247 5.55 -10.50 15.64
N THR A 248 5.66 -11.79 15.26
CA THR A 248 5.99 -12.21 13.90
C THR A 248 4.90 -13.10 13.31
N GLY A 249 4.80 -13.13 11.98
CA GLY A 249 3.78 -13.90 11.27
C GLY A 249 2.40 -13.28 11.33
N CYS A 250 2.28 -11.98 11.57
CA CYS A 250 1.04 -11.25 11.75
C CYS A 250 0.90 -10.05 10.79
N VAL A 251 -0.26 -9.38 10.81
CA VAL A 251 -0.56 -8.23 9.96
C VAL A 251 -0.82 -6.96 10.77
N ILE A 252 -0.17 -5.86 10.38
CA ILE A 252 -0.51 -4.49 10.75
C ILE A 252 -1.35 -3.91 9.61
N ALA A 253 -2.57 -3.50 9.90
CA ALA A 253 -3.48 -2.92 8.90
C ALA A 253 -4.30 -1.79 9.50
N TYR A 254 -4.48 -0.72 8.76
CA TYR A 254 -5.35 0.41 9.09
C TYR A 254 -5.61 1.31 7.87
N SER A 255 -6.57 2.22 8.03
CA SER A 255 -6.74 3.42 7.22
C SER A 255 -6.92 4.59 8.17
N SER A 256 -6.24 5.73 7.93
CA SER A 256 -6.17 6.84 8.88
C SER A 256 -7.16 7.95 8.56
N PHE A 257 -7.84 8.44 9.60
CA PHE A 257 -8.85 9.50 9.52
C PHE A 257 -8.80 10.42 10.73
N PRO A 258 -9.18 11.69 10.59
CA PRO A 258 -9.29 12.60 11.74
C PRO A 258 -10.48 12.29 12.64
N SER A 259 -11.53 11.69 12.08
CA SER A 259 -12.79 11.32 12.74
C SER A 259 -13.40 10.10 12.06
N GLN A 260 -14.59 9.67 12.49
CA GLN A 260 -15.30 8.55 11.87
C GLN A 260 -15.44 8.77 10.35
N PRO A 261 -14.99 7.80 9.51
CA PRO A 261 -15.16 7.87 8.06
C PRO A 261 -16.62 8.04 7.63
N PRO A 262 -16.93 8.93 6.66
CA PRO A 262 -18.26 9.06 6.08
C PRO A 262 -18.80 7.74 5.54
N ALA A 263 -20.10 7.65 5.32
CA ALA A 263 -20.73 6.44 4.78
C ALA A 263 -20.25 6.09 3.37
N ALA A 264 -19.87 7.11 2.58
CA ALA A 264 -19.36 6.96 1.23
C ALA A 264 -17.87 6.60 1.16
N SER A 265 -17.16 6.60 2.30
CA SER A 265 -15.73 6.30 2.34
C SER A 265 -15.41 4.93 1.73
N PHE A 266 -14.32 4.86 0.98
CA PHE A 266 -13.79 3.63 0.41
C PHE A 266 -13.15 2.71 1.47
N PHE A 267 -12.89 3.23 2.66
CA PHE A 267 -12.11 2.58 3.71
C PHE A 267 -12.95 2.35 4.98
N GLY A 268 -12.49 1.41 5.80
CA GLY A 268 -12.97 1.17 7.15
C GLY A 268 -14.24 0.34 7.24
N ARG A 269 -14.87 -0.08 6.13
CA ARG A 269 -16.07 -0.93 6.13
C ARG A 269 -15.86 -2.21 5.31
N PRO A 270 -16.27 -3.40 5.82
CA PRO A 270 -16.20 -4.62 5.03
C PRO A 270 -17.21 -4.57 3.88
N GLY A 271 -16.90 -5.27 2.79
CA GLY A 271 -17.80 -5.47 1.64
C GLY A 271 -18.11 -4.20 0.84
N GLN A 272 -17.32 -3.14 0.94
CA GLN A 272 -17.42 -1.95 0.11
C GLN A 272 -16.05 -1.33 -0.16
N GLY A 273 -16.00 -0.39 -1.11
CA GLY A 273 -14.79 0.33 -1.48
C GLY A 273 -13.67 -0.63 -1.87
N VAL A 274 -12.49 -0.43 -1.31
CA VAL A 274 -11.29 -1.24 -1.62
C VAL A 274 -11.39 -2.70 -1.20
N SER A 275 -12.31 -3.07 -0.28
CA SER A 275 -12.57 -4.47 0.05
C SER A 275 -12.98 -5.29 -1.16
N ILE A 276 -13.70 -4.68 -2.11
CA ILE A 276 -14.23 -5.34 -3.29
C ILE A 276 -13.10 -5.72 -4.26
N LEU A 277 -12.03 -4.94 -4.32
CA LEU A 277 -10.84 -5.25 -5.15
C LEU A 277 -10.14 -6.52 -4.68
N ALA A 278 -10.14 -6.77 -3.37
CA ALA A 278 -9.61 -8.00 -2.77
C ALA A 278 -10.63 -9.15 -2.71
N GLY A 279 -11.78 -9.03 -3.40
CA GLY A 279 -12.82 -10.05 -3.45
C GLY A 279 -13.70 -10.14 -2.20
N GLN A 280 -13.55 -9.24 -1.26
CA GLN A 280 -14.33 -9.23 -0.02
C GLN A 280 -15.63 -8.45 -0.21
N THR A 281 -16.73 -9.16 -0.43
CA THR A 281 -18.05 -8.59 -0.70
C THR A 281 -19.04 -8.74 0.48
N SER A 282 -18.75 -9.62 1.46
CA SER A 282 -19.58 -9.81 2.64
C SER A 282 -19.38 -8.70 3.67
N ARG A 283 -20.46 -8.33 4.36
CA ARG A 283 -20.45 -7.40 5.50
C ARG A 283 -20.84 -8.08 6.81
N GLN A 284 -21.60 -9.18 6.72
CA GLN A 284 -22.23 -9.80 7.88
C GLN A 284 -21.17 -10.44 8.80
N GLY A 285 -21.19 -10.02 10.06
CA GLY A 285 -20.30 -10.58 11.10
C GLY A 285 -18.81 -10.20 10.93
N LEU A 286 -18.48 -9.31 9.99
CA LEU A 286 -17.12 -8.88 9.71
C LEU A 286 -16.87 -7.44 10.16
N ARG A 287 -15.62 -7.13 10.47
CA ARG A 287 -15.09 -5.78 10.66
C ARG A 287 -13.81 -5.59 9.86
N VAL A 288 -13.48 -4.36 9.49
CA VAL A 288 -12.15 -4.02 9.00
C VAL A 288 -11.19 -4.00 10.18
N LEU A 289 -10.02 -4.58 9.98
CA LEU A 289 -8.96 -4.59 10.97
C LEU A 289 -8.37 -3.19 11.14
N CYS A 290 -8.06 -2.85 12.39
CA CYS A 290 -7.20 -1.72 12.73
C CYS A 290 -6.20 -2.19 13.77
N VAL A 291 -4.91 -2.05 13.47
CA VAL A 291 -3.78 -2.24 14.39
C VAL A 291 -3.05 -0.92 14.48
N ASN A 292 -2.97 -0.35 15.68
CA ASN A 292 -2.30 0.94 15.90
C ASN A 292 -0.77 0.74 15.90
N PRO A 293 -0.01 1.23 14.91
CA PRO A 293 1.43 1.00 14.85
C PRO A 293 2.22 1.74 15.94
N ALA A 294 1.60 2.69 16.63
CA ALA A 294 2.23 3.37 17.77
C ALA A 294 1.93 2.69 19.11
N ALA A 295 0.98 1.75 19.16
CA ALA A 295 0.61 0.95 20.34
C ALA A 295 -0.13 -0.30 19.86
N ILE A 296 0.59 -1.31 19.42
CA ILE A 296 0.01 -2.54 18.85
C ILE A 296 -0.87 -3.27 19.87
N ASP A 297 -0.52 -3.22 21.14
CA ASP A 297 -1.28 -3.73 22.28
C ASP A 297 -2.53 -2.90 22.65
N GLY A 298 -2.79 -1.84 21.89
CA GLY A 298 -3.94 -0.95 22.02
C GLY A 298 -3.67 0.35 22.77
N GLY A 299 -4.67 1.22 22.79
CA GLY A 299 -4.60 2.50 23.48
C GLY A 299 -4.17 3.67 22.61
N TYR A 300 -3.93 4.81 23.30
CA TYR A 300 -3.42 6.04 22.69
C TYR A 300 -1.89 6.03 22.70
N ALA A 301 -1.31 6.41 21.57
CA ALA A 301 0.13 6.65 21.48
C ALA A 301 0.44 7.79 20.51
N ALA A 302 1.69 8.26 20.56
CA ALA A 302 2.16 9.29 19.64
C ALA A 302 2.71 8.66 18.37
N LEU A 303 2.38 9.26 17.23
CA LEU A 303 2.99 8.94 15.94
C LEU A 303 4.35 9.61 15.78
N GLU A 304 5.21 8.97 15.02
CA GLU A 304 6.50 9.48 14.55
C GLU A 304 6.43 9.69 13.01
N PRO A 305 5.79 10.80 12.57
CA PRO A 305 5.59 11.08 11.16
C PRO A 305 6.88 11.46 10.46
N ILE A 306 7.13 10.83 9.32
CA ILE A 306 8.29 11.11 8.47
C ILE A 306 7.80 11.28 7.03
N PHE A 307 8.12 12.42 6.41
CA PHE A 307 7.68 12.78 5.07
C PHE A 307 8.85 13.09 4.15
N PRO A 308 8.76 12.92 2.84
CA PRO A 308 9.59 13.64 1.90
C PRO A 308 9.50 15.15 2.17
N SER A 309 10.62 15.87 2.11
CA SER A 309 10.65 17.25 2.59
C SER A 309 9.96 18.25 1.66
N GLU A 310 9.87 17.94 0.39
CA GLU A 310 9.25 18.81 -0.65
C GLU A 310 9.72 20.28 -0.57
N GLY A 311 10.95 20.49 -0.11
CA GLY A 311 11.53 21.83 0.03
C GLY A 311 11.20 22.55 1.34
N ILE A 312 10.47 21.93 2.28
CA ILE A 312 10.22 22.50 3.62
C ILE A 312 11.54 22.67 4.38
N VAL A 313 12.46 21.74 4.20
CA VAL A 313 13.83 21.75 4.74
C VAL A 313 14.82 21.38 3.65
N SER A 314 16.13 21.59 3.90
CA SER A 314 17.18 21.31 2.91
C SER A 314 17.55 19.83 2.76
N THR A 315 17.10 18.98 3.67
CA THR A 315 17.31 17.52 3.59
C THR A 315 16.18 16.85 2.80
N PRO A 316 16.41 15.67 2.20
CA PRO A 316 15.34 14.95 1.49
C PRO A 316 14.13 14.60 2.33
N TRP A 317 14.31 14.44 3.64
CA TRP A 317 13.25 14.04 4.56
C TRP A 317 13.08 15.02 5.70
N VAL A 318 11.84 15.11 6.20
CA VAL A 318 11.47 15.83 7.42
C VAL A 318 10.71 14.92 8.36
N GLU A 319 11.04 14.99 9.64
CA GLU A 319 10.37 14.28 10.73
C GLU A 319 9.76 15.27 11.72
N PHE A 320 8.53 15.00 12.15
CA PHE A 320 7.79 15.80 13.13
C PHE A 320 7.43 14.94 14.34
N PRO A 321 8.38 14.62 15.25
CA PRO A 321 8.15 13.69 16.33
C PRO A 321 6.95 14.09 17.18
N ARG A 322 6.07 13.11 17.47
CA ARG A 322 4.93 13.27 18.37
C ARG A 322 3.99 14.43 17.98
N LEU A 323 3.87 14.74 16.68
CA LEU A 323 2.94 15.77 16.21
C LEU A 323 1.49 15.32 16.33
N TYR A 324 1.24 14.02 16.20
CA TYR A 324 -0.08 13.40 16.28
C TYR A 324 -0.15 12.33 17.35
N SER A 325 -1.35 12.16 17.92
CA SER A 325 -1.73 10.97 18.68
C SER A 325 -2.67 10.10 17.83
N THR A 326 -2.67 8.81 18.12
CA THR A 326 -3.49 7.87 17.39
C THR A 326 -4.02 6.77 18.29
N ARG A 327 -5.17 6.21 17.89
CA ARG A 327 -5.73 4.94 18.38
C ARG A 327 -6.69 4.36 17.35
N CYS A 328 -6.91 3.06 17.41
CA CYS A 328 -7.98 2.42 16.66
C CYS A 328 -9.35 2.75 17.25
N GLU A 329 -10.28 3.14 16.40
CA GLU A 329 -11.67 3.44 16.73
C GLU A 329 -12.62 2.57 15.93
N SER A 330 -13.80 2.31 16.51
CA SER A 330 -14.86 1.57 15.83
C SER A 330 -16.23 2.17 16.18
N ALA A 331 -17.00 2.57 15.18
CA ALA A 331 -18.36 3.08 15.35
C ALA A 331 -19.18 2.86 14.07
N GLY A 332 -20.46 2.54 14.21
CA GLY A 332 -21.39 2.46 13.07
C GLY A 332 -20.96 1.47 11.98
N GLY A 333 -20.31 0.35 12.35
CA GLY A 333 -19.80 -0.66 11.42
C GLY A 333 -18.55 -0.23 10.65
N THR A 334 -17.90 0.86 11.09
CA THR A 334 -16.65 1.38 10.54
C THR A 334 -15.53 1.23 11.56
N THR A 335 -14.34 0.86 11.11
CA THR A 335 -13.12 0.80 11.93
C THR A 335 -12.03 1.61 11.25
N TRP A 336 -11.31 2.46 12.00
CA TRP A 336 -10.25 3.32 11.46
C TRP A 336 -9.18 3.63 12.49
N LEU A 337 -8.01 4.03 12.03
CA LEU A 337 -6.97 4.63 12.86
C LEU A 337 -7.29 6.13 13.00
N GLN A 338 -7.75 6.54 14.19
CA GLN A 338 -7.97 7.95 14.44
C GLN A 338 -6.65 8.67 14.67
N VAL A 339 -6.43 9.76 13.91
CA VAL A 339 -5.22 10.58 14.00
C VAL A 339 -5.61 11.99 14.40
N LYS A 340 -5.08 12.46 15.53
CA LYS A 340 -5.36 13.80 16.07
C LYS A 340 -4.08 14.53 16.40
N ARG A 341 -4.01 15.82 16.10
CA ARG A 341 -2.91 16.67 16.53
C ARG A 341 -2.82 16.71 18.05
N ILE A 342 -1.63 16.44 18.63
CA ILE A 342 -1.38 16.53 20.07
C ILE A 342 -1.08 17.96 20.48
N SER A 343 -0.40 18.71 19.64
CA SER A 343 0.27 19.95 19.98
C SER A 343 -0.70 21.12 20.17
N GLY A 344 -0.37 21.99 21.10
CA GLY A 344 -1.10 23.23 21.38
C GLY A 344 -0.87 24.32 20.32
N PRO A 345 -1.52 25.50 20.50
CA PRO A 345 -1.49 26.60 19.53
C PRO A 345 -0.10 27.22 19.29
N SER A 346 0.87 26.96 20.16
CA SER A 346 2.26 27.41 20.00
C SER A 346 3.10 26.54 19.08
N ASP A 347 2.66 25.32 18.76
CA ASP A 347 3.37 24.45 17.84
C ASP A 347 3.13 24.90 16.40
N ARG A 348 4.19 25.33 15.71
CA ARG A 348 4.15 25.88 14.35
C ARG A 348 4.43 24.85 13.26
N ARG A 349 4.68 23.59 13.66
CA ARG A 349 4.91 22.55 12.65
C ARG A 349 3.70 22.42 11.73
N PRO A 350 3.92 22.20 10.42
CA PRO A 350 2.82 22.03 9.46
C PRO A 350 2.02 20.77 9.82
N VAL A 351 0.73 20.78 9.45
CA VAL A 351 -0.17 19.65 9.64
C VAL A 351 -0.65 19.13 8.30
N VAL A 352 -0.84 17.83 8.22
CA VAL A 352 -1.52 17.21 7.08
C VAL A 352 -3.00 17.63 7.05
N THR A 353 -3.54 17.68 5.85
CA THR A 353 -4.96 17.88 5.60
C THR A 353 -5.51 16.66 4.88
N GLU A 354 -6.80 16.61 4.63
CA GLU A 354 -7.45 15.58 3.82
C GLU A 354 -7.40 16.01 2.34
N PRO A 355 -6.38 15.65 1.54
CA PRO A 355 -6.18 16.23 0.21
C PRO A 355 -7.29 15.86 -0.75
N ASP A 356 -7.82 14.63 -0.65
CA ASP A 356 -8.88 14.09 -1.49
C ASP A 356 -10.26 14.15 -0.83
N GLY A 357 -10.34 14.91 0.26
CA GLY A 357 -11.57 15.14 1.00
C GLY A 357 -11.90 14.07 2.05
N PRO A 358 -13.05 14.24 2.74
CA PRO A 358 -13.37 13.46 3.94
C PRO A 358 -13.64 11.98 3.67
N ASP A 359 -14.01 11.59 2.45
CA ASP A 359 -14.22 10.18 2.09
C ASP A 359 -12.90 9.38 2.00
N TRP A 360 -11.77 10.09 1.84
CA TRP A 360 -10.43 9.54 1.77
C TRP A 360 -9.66 9.71 3.09
N GLY A 361 -10.01 10.70 3.93
CA GLY A 361 -9.31 10.99 5.16
C GLY A 361 -7.85 11.36 4.93
N TYR A 362 -6.94 10.70 5.65
CA TYR A 362 -5.49 10.88 5.47
C TYR A 362 -4.86 9.77 4.62
N HIS A 363 -5.63 9.12 3.75
CA HIS A 363 -5.19 7.95 2.97
C HIS A 363 -3.86 8.17 2.24
N GLU A 364 -3.66 9.33 1.61
CA GLU A 364 -2.40 9.70 0.95
C GLU A 364 -1.19 9.58 1.89
N TYR A 365 -1.40 9.75 3.20
CA TYR A 365 -0.37 9.78 4.23
C TYR A 365 -0.40 8.58 5.17
N ASP A 366 -1.19 7.54 4.90
CA ASP A 366 -1.29 6.36 5.77
C ASP A 366 0.09 5.83 6.19
N VAL A 367 1.03 5.72 5.24
CA VAL A 367 2.40 5.28 5.50
C VAL A 367 3.17 6.34 6.28
N ASN A 368 3.20 7.58 5.80
CA ASN A 368 4.11 8.63 6.28
C ASN A 368 3.75 9.16 7.67
N LEU A 369 2.45 9.16 8.04
CA LEU A 369 2.00 9.53 9.37
C LEU A 369 2.58 8.64 10.47
N ALA A 370 2.81 7.37 10.16
CA ALA A 370 3.30 6.38 11.12
C ALA A 370 4.66 5.77 10.72
N LEU A 371 5.38 6.34 9.75
CA LEU A 371 6.54 5.70 9.16
C LEU A 371 7.62 5.36 10.18
N GLY A 372 7.89 6.24 11.15
CA GLY A 372 8.84 5.96 12.24
C GLY A 372 8.38 4.79 13.12
N ASN A 373 7.08 4.69 13.42
CA ASN A 373 6.52 3.58 14.20
C ASN A 373 6.60 2.26 13.41
N LEU A 374 6.21 2.26 12.12
CA LEU A 374 6.27 1.07 11.25
C LEU A 374 7.69 0.53 11.11
N LEU A 375 8.69 1.41 11.02
CA LEU A 375 10.10 1.02 11.01
C LEU A 375 10.53 0.40 12.34
N ALA A 376 10.08 0.96 13.46
CA ALA A 376 10.37 0.42 14.80
C ALA A 376 9.71 -0.95 15.02
N ASP A 377 8.46 -1.13 14.59
CA ASP A 377 7.73 -2.41 14.64
C ASP A 377 8.41 -3.47 13.78
N THR A 378 8.86 -3.08 12.57
CA THR A 378 9.60 -3.96 11.67
C THR A 378 10.89 -4.43 12.32
N ALA A 379 11.71 -3.51 12.84
CA ALA A 379 12.95 -3.85 13.52
C ALA A 379 12.74 -4.75 14.77
N ALA A 380 11.65 -4.51 15.52
CA ALA A 380 11.30 -5.34 16.67
C ALA A 380 10.91 -6.78 16.26
N ALA A 381 10.12 -6.91 15.16
CA ALA A 381 9.74 -8.21 14.63
C ALA A 381 10.95 -8.99 14.07
N GLU A 382 11.87 -8.32 13.37
CA GLU A 382 13.12 -8.91 12.89
C GLU A 382 14.01 -9.40 14.04
N ALA A 383 14.12 -8.61 15.12
CA ALA A 383 14.87 -9.00 16.30
C ALA A 383 14.27 -10.25 16.97
N THR A 384 12.94 -10.36 17.02
CA THR A 384 12.25 -11.55 17.54
C THR A 384 12.46 -12.76 16.63
N TRP A 385 12.25 -12.59 15.33
CA TRP A 385 12.51 -13.64 14.34
C TRP A 385 13.92 -14.20 14.46
N SER A 386 14.93 -13.34 14.52
CA SER A 386 16.32 -13.73 14.61
C SER A 386 16.62 -14.55 15.88
N ARG A 387 16.04 -14.15 17.03
CA ARG A 387 16.18 -14.92 18.29
C ARG A 387 15.55 -16.32 18.21
N ASP A 388 14.35 -16.40 17.60
CA ASP A 388 13.61 -17.65 17.52
C ASP A 388 14.21 -18.63 16.49
N SER A 389 14.76 -18.13 15.40
CA SER A 389 15.48 -18.95 14.41
C SER A 389 16.75 -19.58 14.99
N HIS A 390 17.49 -18.84 15.84
CA HIS A 390 18.65 -19.39 16.55
C HIS A 390 18.31 -20.46 17.61
N ARG A 391 17.08 -20.47 18.13
CA ARG A 391 16.63 -21.50 19.07
C ARG A 391 16.16 -22.79 18.37
N ARG A 392 15.87 -22.72 17.06
CA ARG A 392 15.40 -23.85 16.26
C ARG A 392 16.50 -24.52 15.44
N ALA A 393 17.65 -23.87 15.28
CA ALA A 393 18.86 -24.40 14.65
C ALA A 393 19.75 -25.13 15.69
#